data_a0ebf72888e04235d33a1cf5b551e2cc
#
_entry.id   a0ebf72888e04235d33a1cf5b551e2cc
#
_cell.length_a   1.000
_cell.length_b   1.000
_cell.length_c   1.000
_cell.angle_alpha   90.00
_cell.angle_beta   90.00
_cell.angle_gamma   90.00
#
_symmetry.space_group_name_H-M   'P 1'
#
loop_
_entity.id
_entity.type
_entity.pdbx_description
1 polymer ?
#
loop_
_entity_poly.entity_id
_entity_poly.type
_entity_poly.pdbx_seq_one_letter_code
_entity_poly.pdbx_strand_id
1 'polypeptide(L)'
;HYFNKEDFKGVILDESSILKNFDGKIKNQVTSFVKKIPYRFLSTATPSPNDFIELGTSSEALGYMGYMDMLTKFFKNNQNSVDSTNRNIGEKFYLKPHAEKDFFAWVNQWSIMVKMPSDLGFLNDRYALPKLILNKHTVENQSLIDVNGQIQMFTPIAKSMTEVRHEQKQTEDKRCEKAIELAKDKTSVYWCNTNNESSILKHSDKDAVEIIGSQSIERKEEILLAFSKGEIKRIITKAKMTSFGLNWQHCNHSVFFPTWSYEQYYQAIRRFWRFGQNNDVTIDLVVSDGQTRVLEALQQKTQKAIELHENLTNNVNRQFIHKTKEFNKEIIKPSFI
;
A
#
# COMPACT_ATOMS: atom_id res chain seq x y z
N HIS A 1 -7.64 23.61 -14.83
CA HIS A 1 -8.61 22.78 -15.57
C HIS A 1 -8.23 22.77 -17.05
N TYR A 2 -7.43 21.75 -17.45
CA TYR A 2 -6.93 21.62 -18.84
C TYR A 2 -7.85 20.75 -19.72
N PHE A 3 -8.88 20.11 -19.11
CA PHE A 3 -9.77 19.19 -19.83
C PHE A 3 -11.22 19.63 -19.71
N ASN A 4 -11.91 19.69 -20.85
CA ASN A 4 -13.37 19.85 -20.88
C ASN A 4 -14.01 18.47 -20.74
N LYS A 5 -14.98 18.32 -19.82
CA LYS A 5 -15.65 17.05 -19.53
C LYS A 5 -16.46 16.51 -20.71
N GLU A 6 -16.97 17.42 -21.53
CA GLU A 6 -17.80 17.13 -22.70
C GLU A 6 -17.02 16.43 -23.82
N ASP A 7 -15.68 16.55 -23.80
CA ASP A 7 -14.82 15.91 -24.79
C ASP A 7 -14.64 14.40 -24.54
N PHE A 8 -15.10 13.89 -23.37
CA PHE A 8 -14.86 12.51 -22.95
C PHE A 8 -16.16 11.71 -22.80
N LYS A 9 -16.24 10.57 -23.48
CA LYS A 9 -17.30 9.57 -23.25
C LYS A 9 -17.00 8.60 -22.11
N GLY A 10 -15.73 8.41 -21.79
CA GLY A 10 -15.30 7.51 -20.72
C GLY A 10 -14.05 8.03 -20.02
N VAL A 11 -13.84 7.58 -18.79
CA VAL A 11 -12.66 7.88 -17.96
C VAL A 11 -12.21 6.62 -17.25
N ILE A 12 -10.90 6.39 -17.26
CA ILE A 12 -10.22 5.37 -16.49
C ILE A 12 -9.32 6.10 -15.48
N LEU A 13 -9.53 5.84 -14.20
CA LEU A 13 -8.68 6.33 -13.13
C LEU A 13 -7.85 5.15 -12.60
N ASP A 14 -6.60 5.09 -13.02
CA ASP A 14 -5.63 4.16 -12.45
C ASP A 14 -5.11 4.69 -11.11
N GLU A 15 -4.70 3.79 -10.20
CA GLU A 15 -4.35 4.10 -8.81
C GLU A 15 -5.44 4.91 -8.09
N SER A 16 -6.69 4.46 -8.22
CA SER A 16 -7.87 5.16 -7.68
C SER A 16 -7.92 5.23 -6.14
N SER A 17 -6.96 4.60 -5.43
CA SER A 17 -6.72 4.80 -4.00
C SER A 17 -6.47 6.27 -3.61
N ILE A 18 -6.17 7.14 -4.57
CA ILE A 18 -6.11 8.60 -4.38
C ILE A 18 -7.45 9.18 -3.86
N LEU A 19 -8.57 8.48 -4.10
CA LEU A 19 -9.90 8.88 -3.63
C LEU A 19 -10.18 8.55 -2.16
N LYS A 20 -9.33 7.78 -1.47
CA LYS A 20 -9.57 7.23 -0.13
C LYS A 20 -9.95 8.26 0.95
N ASN A 21 -9.43 9.48 0.85
CA ASN A 21 -9.70 10.52 1.83
C ASN A 21 -11.01 11.24 1.51
N PHE A 22 -12.05 11.00 2.29
CA PHE A 22 -13.37 11.60 2.09
C PHE A 22 -13.34 13.13 1.98
N ASP A 23 -12.65 13.82 2.88
CA ASP A 23 -12.52 15.29 2.91
C ASP A 23 -11.41 15.81 1.99
N GLY A 24 -10.74 14.93 1.24
CA GLY A 24 -9.59 15.27 0.42
C GLY A 24 -9.96 16.18 -0.75
N LYS A 25 -9.21 17.29 -0.93
CA LYS A 25 -9.39 18.20 -2.06
C LYS A 25 -9.30 17.50 -3.42
N ILE A 26 -8.34 16.58 -3.56
CA ILE A 26 -8.17 15.79 -4.79
C ILE A 26 -9.38 14.89 -5.04
N LYS A 27 -9.85 14.16 -4.00
CA LYS A 27 -11.05 13.33 -4.10
C LYS A 27 -12.25 14.15 -4.59
N ASN A 28 -12.50 15.31 -4.00
CA ASN A 28 -13.63 16.16 -4.38
C ASN A 28 -13.53 16.67 -5.82
N GLN A 29 -12.33 17.09 -6.25
CA GLN A 29 -12.08 17.52 -7.62
C GLN A 29 -12.28 16.39 -8.64
N VAL A 30 -11.68 15.23 -8.39
CA VAL A 30 -11.78 14.06 -9.27
C VAL A 30 -13.22 13.56 -9.33
N THR A 31 -13.90 13.40 -8.19
CA THR A 31 -15.29 12.95 -8.15
C THR A 31 -16.20 13.90 -8.91
N SER A 32 -16.05 15.22 -8.75
CA SER A 32 -16.83 16.23 -9.48
C SER A 32 -16.57 16.19 -10.99
N PHE A 33 -15.36 15.81 -11.40
CA PHE A 33 -15.02 15.64 -12.81
C PHE A 33 -15.66 14.37 -13.38
N VAL A 34 -15.42 13.22 -12.75
CA VAL A 34 -15.84 11.90 -13.29
C VAL A 34 -17.36 11.69 -13.23
N LYS A 35 -18.07 12.27 -12.25
CA LYS A 35 -19.54 12.15 -12.14
C LYS A 35 -20.31 12.58 -13.40
N LYS A 36 -19.75 13.45 -14.23
CA LYS A 36 -20.37 13.95 -15.45
C LYS A 36 -20.06 13.10 -16.68
N ILE A 37 -19.18 12.11 -16.56
CA ILE A 37 -18.75 11.25 -17.67
C ILE A 37 -19.53 9.95 -17.59
N PRO A 38 -20.19 9.48 -18.69
CA PRO A 38 -21.08 8.32 -18.65
C PRO A 38 -20.37 7.00 -18.30
N TYR A 39 -19.17 6.75 -18.90
CA TYR A 39 -18.43 5.52 -18.64
C TYR A 39 -17.26 5.80 -17.70
N ARG A 40 -17.26 5.13 -16.53
CA ARG A 40 -16.27 5.35 -15.46
C ARG A 40 -15.70 4.02 -15.02
N PHE A 41 -14.37 3.94 -14.99
CA PHE A 41 -13.63 2.78 -14.52
C PHE A 41 -12.56 3.21 -13.53
N LEU A 42 -12.54 2.57 -12.37
CA LEU A 42 -11.54 2.80 -11.32
C LEU A 42 -10.70 1.53 -11.17
N SER A 43 -9.37 1.65 -11.20
CA SER A 43 -8.48 0.54 -10.93
C SER A 43 -7.52 0.85 -9.79
N THR A 44 -7.28 -0.11 -8.91
CA THR A 44 -6.30 0.00 -7.82
C THR A 44 -5.97 -1.36 -7.25
N ALA A 45 -4.73 -1.53 -6.83
CA ALA A 45 -4.31 -2.70 -6.07
C ALA A 45 -4.63 -2.60 -4.56
N THR A 46 -4.97 -1.40 -4.07
CA THR A 46 -5.27 -1.13 -2.66
C THR A 46 -6.56 -0.32 -2.54
N PRO A 47 -7.74 -0.93 -2.74
CA PRO A 47 -9.02 -0.22 -2.81
C PRO A 47 -9.44 0.40 -1.46
N SER A 48 -9.02 -0.20 -0.35
CA SER A 48 -9.27 0.29 1.01
C SER A 48 -8.05 0.06 1.91
N PRO A 49 -6.98 0.86 1.71
CA PRO A 49 -5.71 0.61 2.39
C PRO A 49 -5.73 0.82 3.90
N ASN A 50 -6.71 1.51 4.44
CA ASN A 50 -6.84 1.75 5.88
C ASN A 50 -8.10 1.13 6.46
N ASP A 51 -9.26 1.30 5.82
CA ASP A 51 -10.55 0.84 6.32
C ASP A 51 -11.56 0.67 5.19
N PHE A 52 -12.55 -0.24 5.36
CA PHE A 52 -13.62 -0.50 4.38
C PHE A 52 -14.47 0.73 4.06
N ILE A 53 -14.53 1.73 4.94
CA ILE A 53 -15.23 2.99 4.66
C ILE A 53 -14.69 3.70 3.41
N GLU A 54 -13.42 3.48 3.05
CA GLU A 54 -12.80 4.09 1.87
C GLU A 54 -13.44 3.63 0.55
N LEU A 55 -14.10 2.46 0.53
CA LEU A 55 -14.87 1.98 -0.63
C LEU A 55 -16.04 2.88 -0.98
N GLY A 56 -16.60 3.61 0.01
CA GLY A 56 -17.67 4.55 -0.20
C GLY A 56 -17.29 5.73 -1.10
N THR A 57 -16.04 6.19 -1.06
CA THR A 57 -15.59 7.26 -1.95
C THR A 57 -15.49 6.79 -3.41
N SER A 58 -15.07 5.55 -3.63
CA SER A 58 -15.05 4.91 -4.95
C SER A 58 -16.47 4.69 -5.48
N SER A 59 -17.38 4.19 -4.65
CA SER A 59 -18.80 4.04 -4.98
C SER A 59 -19.43 5.38 -5.37
N GLU A 60 -19.15 6.44 -4.61
CA GLU A 60 -19.63 7.79 -4.89
C GLU A 60 -19.11 8.31 -6.24
N ALA A 61 -17.84 8.11 -6.55
CA ALA A 61 -17.24 8.52 -7.81
C ALA A 61 -17.85 7.77 -9.01
N LEU A 62 -18.13 6.49 -8.85
CA LEU A 62 -18.81 5.65 -9.84
C LEU A 62 -20.31 5.97 -9.98
N GLY A 63 -20.93 6.59 -8.97
CA GLY A 63 -22.33 7.00 -8.98
C GLY A 63 -23.31 5.96 -8.49
N TYR A 64 -22.87 4.99 -7.67
CA TYR A 64 -23.74 3.98 -7.06
C TYR A 64 -24.39 4.48 -5.76
N MET A 65 -23.60 4.69 -4.72
CA MET A 65 -24.08 5.14 -3.41
C MET A 65 -23.17 6.22 -2.86
N GLY A 66 -23.74 7.26 -2.27
CA GLY A 66 -22.98 8.32 -1.61
C GLY A 66 -22.21 7.79 -0.38
N TYR A 67 -21.08 8.40 -0.07
CA TYR A 67 -20.25 8.00 1.06
C TYR A 67 -21.01 8.02 2.39
N MET A 68 -21.77 9.09 2.65
CA MET A 68 -22.54 9.22 3.89
C MET A 68 -23.71 8.23 3.98
N ASP A 69 -24.36 7.92 2.86
CA ASP A 69 -25.42 6.93 2.80
C ASP A 69 -24.90 5.53 3.11
N MET A 70 -23.73 5.20 2.55
CA MET A 70 -23.03 3.94 2.86
C MET A 70 -22.69 3.83 4.36
N LEU A 71 -22.13 4.89 4.95
CA LEU A 71 -21.82 4.91 6.38
C LEU A 71 -23.07 4.69 7.23
N THR A 72 -24.15 5.41 6.93
CA THR A 72 -25.41 5.28 7.67
C THR A 72 -25.99 3.88 7.57
N LYS A 73 -25.93 3.28 6.39
CA LYS A 73 -26.49 1.96 6.12
C LYS A 73 -25.71 0.85 6.79
N PHE A 74 -24.41 0.81 6.61
CA PHE A 74 -23.58 -0.35 6.94
C PHE A 74 -22.68 -0.17 8.17
N PHE A 75 -22.38 1.05 8.58
CA PHE A 75 -21.42 1.32 9.64
C PHE A 75 -22.07 1.94 10.88
N LYS A 76 -21.41 1.78 12.01
CA LYS A 76 -21.76 2.44 13.28
C LYS A 76 -20.62 3.35 13.69
N ASN A 77 -20.96 4.57 14.15
CA ASN A 77 -20.02 5.53 14.69
C ASN A 77 -19.60 5.10 16.11
N ASN A 78 -18.32 5.05 16.37
CA ASN A 78 -17.76 4.61 17.64
C ASN A 78 -17.41 5.76 18.61
N GLN A 79 -17.66 7.02 18.24
CA GLN A 79 -17.24 8.16 19.03
C GLN A 79 -17.93 8.28 20.41
N ASN A 80 -19.12 7.71 20.59
CA ASN A 80 -19.94 7.87 21.81
C ASN A 80 -20.03 6.61 22.67
N SER A 81 -19.26 5.56 22.45
CA SER A 81 -19.37 4.36 23.29
C SER A 81 -18.44 4.46 24.50
N VAL A 82 -19.02 4.32 25.70
CA VAL A 82 -18.38 4.44 27.02
C VAL A 82 -17.40 3.28 27.33
N ASP A 83 -17.46 2.19 26.60
CA ASP A 83 -16.58 1.03 26.79
C ASP A 83 -15.21 1.23 26.16
N SER A 84 -14.30 1.79 26.94
CA SER A 84 -12.94 2.15 26.49
C SER A 84 -11.91 0.98 26.55
N THR A 85 -12.31 -0.23 26.96
CA THR A 85 -11.37 -1.29 27.34
C THR A 85 -10.91 -2.22 26.22
N ASN A 86 -11.58 -2.24 25.05
CA ASN A 86 -11.24 -3.19 23.97
C ASN A 86 -11.27 -2.57 22.55
N ARG A 87 -10.78 -1.34 22.38
CA ARG A 87 -10.83 -0.68 21.08
C ARG A 87 -9.48 -0.60 20.42
N ASN A 88 -9.45 -1.02 19.16
CA ASN A 88 -8.45 -0.56 18.21
C ASN A 88 -8.46 0.97 18.22
N ILE A 89 -7.46 1.57 18.84
CA ILE A 89 -7.28 3.01 18.94
C ILE A 89 -7.16 3.54 17.50
N GLY A 90 -8.23 4.19 17.00
CA GLY A 90 -8.21 4.82 15.68
C GLY A 90 -9.43 4.60 14.79
N GLU A 91 -10.30 3.61 15.02
CA GLU A 91 -11.47 3.39 14.18
C GLU A 91 -12.64 4.25 14.63
N LYS A 92 -12.92 5.29 13.85
CA LYS A 92 -14.09 6.16 14.04
C LYS A 92 -15.40 5.45 13.71
N PHE A 93 -15.36 4.54 12.74
CA PHE A 93 -16.49 3.75 12.27
C PHE A 93 -16.12 2.28 12.23
N TYR A 94 -17.07 1.39 12.51
CA TYR A 94 -16.92 -0.04 12.34
C TYR A 94 -18.13 -0.63 11.61
N LEU A 95 -17.88 -1.65 10.80
CA LEU A 95 -18.91 -2.37 10.06
C LEU A 95 -19.84 -3.06 11.04
N LYS A 96 -21.15 -2.87 10.89
CA LYS A 96 -22.18 -3.55 11.71
C LYS A 96 -22.12 -5.05 11.44
N PRO A 97 -21.97 -5.94 12.46
CA PRO A 97 -21.84 -7.39 12.21
C PRO A 97 -23.01 -7.98 11.40
N HIS A 98 -24.23 -7.54 11.66
CA HIS A 98 -25.41 -8.00 10.93
C HIS A 98 -25.50 -7.44 9.49
N ALA A 99 -24.76 -6.39 9.15
CA ALA A 99 -24.75 -5.78 7.82
C ALA A 99 -23.56 -6.22 6.97
N GLU A 100 -22.65 -7.02 7.49
CA GLU A 100 -21.40 -7.42 6.81
C GLU A 100 -21.69 -8.13 5.48
N LYS A 101 -22.57 -9.12 5.50
CA LYS A 101 -22.94 -9.86 4.29
C LYS A 101 -23.57 -8.93 3.22
N ASP A 102 -24.47 -8.05 3.64
CA ASP A 102 -25.14 -7.11 2.73
C ASP A 102 -24.16 -6.07 2.19
N PHE A 103 -23.18 -5.65 3.00
CA PHE A 103 -22.12 -4.74 2.58
C PHE A 103 -21.28 -5.34 1.45
N PHE A 104 -20.76 -6.55 1.63
CA PHE A 104 -19.97 -7.20 0.58
C PHE A 104 -20.80 -7.57 -0.65
N ALA A 105 -22.07 -7.95 -0.49
CA ALA A 105 -22.98 -8.15 -1.60
C ALA A 105 -23.20 -6.86 -2.40
N TRP A 106 -23.33 -5.72 -1.72
CA TRP A 106 -23.43 -4.41 -2.36
C TRP A 106 -22.13 -4.03 -3.09
N VAL A 107 -20.96 -4.22 -2.48
CA VAL A 107 -19.67 -3.94 -3.12
C VAL A 107 -19.51 -4.76 -4.41
N ASN A 108 -19.89 -6.03 -4.41
CA ASN A 108 -19.83 -6.91 -5.57
C ASN A 108 -20.77 -6.52 -6.73
N GLN A 109 -21.75 -5.62 -6.51
CA GLN A 109 -22.61 -5.12 -7.59
C GLN A 109 -21.87 -4.16 -8.54
N TRP A 110 -20.83 -3.48 -8.06
CA TRP A 110 -20.15 -2.44 -8.81
C TRP A 110 -18.62 -2.62 -8.88
N SER A 111 -18.08 -3.61 -8.21
CA SER A 111 -16.64 -3.90 -8.21
C SER A 111 -16.34 -5.36 -8.46
N ILE A 112 -15.15 -5.62 -8.97
CA ILE A 112 -14.57 -6.95 -9.14
C ILE A 112 -13.20 -6.93 -8.50
N MET A 113 -12.92 -7.90 -7.63
CA MET A 113 -11.62 -8.09 -7.03
C MET A 113 -11.00 -9.40 -7.53
N VAL A 114 -9.79 -9.30 -8.07
CA VAL A 114 -9.05 -10.41 -8.65
C VAL A 114 -7.62 -10.35 -8.17
N LYS A 115 -7.11 -11.45 -7.65
CA LYS A 115 -5.71 -11.58 -7.21
C LYS A 115 -4.93 -12.53 -8.12
N MET A 116 -5.57 -13.59 -8.54
CA MET A 116 -4.99 -14.65 -9.37
C MET A 116 -5.90 -14.95 -10.55
N PRO A 117 -5.38 -15.45 -11.68
CA PRO A 117 -6.20 -15.90 -12.80
C PRO A 117 -7.25 -16.94 -12.42
N SER A 118 -6.97 -17.77 -11.40
CA SER A 118 -7.93 -18.76 -10.89
C SER A 118 -9.19 -18.14 -10.29
N ASP A 119 -9.15 -16.91 -9.84
CA ASP A 119 -10.33 -16.18 -9.34
C ASP A 119 -11.35 -15.94 -10.46
N LEU A 120 -10.90 -15.98 -11.71
CA LEU A 120 -11.71 -15.89 -12.92
C LEU A 120 -11.87 -17.25 -13.64
N GLY A 121 -11.41 -18.36 -13.05
CA GLY A 121 -11.50 -19.71 -13.61
C GLY A 121 -10.39 -20.10 -14.58
N PHE A 122 -9.31 -19.32 -14.66
CA PHE A 122 -8.14 -19.63 -15.49
C PHE A 122 -7.06 -20.38 -14.70
N LEU A 123 -6.10 -21.00 -15.40
CA LEU A 123 -4.96 -21.65 -14.76
C LEU A 123 -3.93 -20.63 -14.26
N ASN A 124 -3.32 -20.91 -13.11
CA ASN A 124 -2.32 -20.04 -12.48
C ASN A 124 -0.88 -20.30 -12.93
N ASP A 125 -0.63 -21.27 -13.79
CA ASP A 125 0.70 -21.87 -14.08
C ASP A 125 1.83 -20.87 -14.31
N ARG A 126 1.52 -19.70 -14.88
CA ARG A 126 2.52 -18.64 -15.15
C ARG A 126 2.46 -17.47 -14.17
N TYR A 127 1.49 -17.48 -13.26
CA TYR A 127 1.21 -16.34 -12.37
C TYR A 127 1.50 -16.65 -10.91
N ALA A 128 1.93 -17.88 -10.60
CA ALA A 128 2.38 -18.24 -9.27
C ALA A 128 3.60 -17.38 -8.90
N LEU A 129 3.46 -16.62 -7.82
CA LEU A 129 4.57 -15.83 -7.28
C LEU A 129 5.44 -16.73 -6.39
N PRO A 130 6.77 -16.49 -6.34
CA PRO A 130 7.64 -17.15 -5.40
C PRO A 130 7.26 -16.77 -3.96
N LYS A 131 7.88 -17.43 -2.99
CA LYS A 131 7.60 -17.14 -1.57
C LYS A 131 7.98 -15.70 -1.22
N LEU A 132 7.14 -15.07 -0.39
CA LEU A 132 7.45 -13.82 0.27
C LEU A 132 7.86 -14.12 1.71
N ILE A 133 9.12 -13.82 2.04
CA ILE A 133 9.71 -14.05 3.34
C ILE A 133 9.79 -12.71 4.06
N LEU A 134 9.12 -12.59 5.18
CA LEU A 134 9.09 -11.38 6.00
C LEU A 134 9.84 -11.64 7.30
N ASN A 135 10.98 -10.98 7.47
CA ASN A 135 11.77 -11.06 8.69
C ASN A 135 11.60 -9.77 9.51
N LYS A 136 11.42 -9.90 10.81
CA LYS A 136 11.39 -8.76 11.73
C LYS A 136 12.73 -8.68 12.46
N HIS A 137 13.36 -7.52 12.40
CA HIS A 137 14.56 -7.19 13.13
C HIS A 137 14.29 -6.02 14.07
N THR A 138 14.53 -6.21 15.36
CA THR A 138 14.32 -5.19 16.37
C THR A 138 15.67 -4.68 16.85
N VAL A 139 15.85 -3.36 16.86
CA VAL A 139 17.01 -2.70 17.49
C VAL A 139 16.58 -2.06 18.80
N GLU A 140 17.43 -2.15 19.81
CA GLU A 140 17.17 -1.58 21.12
C GLU A 140 17.34 -0.05 21.10
N ASN A 141 16.37 0.65 21.67
CA ASN A 141 16.54 2.07 21.99
C ASN A 141 17.25 2.19 23.35
N GLN A 142 18.45 2.71 23.33
CA GLN A 142 19.22 2.99 24.55
C GLN A 142 18.87 4.33 25.21
N SER A 143 18.09 5.17 24.53
CA SER A 143 17.64 6.43 25.09
C SER A 143 16.41 6.20 25.98
N LEU A 144 16.56 6.50 27.25
CA LEU A 144 15.46 6.46 28.21
C LEU A 144 14.72 7.82 28.32
N ILE A 145 14.94 8.73 27.35
CA ILE A 145 14.36 10.07 27.38
C ILE A 145 13.12 10.11 26.48
N ASP A 146 11.98 10.47 27.06
CA ASP A 146 10.72 10.64 26.32
C ASP A 146 10.65 11.98 25.54
N VAL A 147 9.53 12.21 24.85
CA VAL A 147 9.29 13.43 24.05
C VAL A 147 9.28 14.73 24.87
N ASN A 148 9.09 14.63 26.18
CA ASN A 148 9.05 15.75 27.12
C ASN A 148 10.39 15.97 27.84
N GLY A 149 11.42 15.15 27.51
CA GLY A 149 12.73 15.20 28.13
C GLY A 149 12.81 14.52 29.51
N GLN A 150 11.83 13.70 29.88
CA GLN A 150 11.80 12.93 31.12
C GLN A 150 12.50 11.59 30.96
N ILE A 151 13.29 11.23 31.98
CA ILE A 151 13.96 9.93 32.03
C ILE A 151 12.94 8.86 32.44
N GLN A 152 12.78 7.84 31.61
CA GLN A 152 11.91 6.69 31.84
C GLN A 152 12.73 5.49 32.33
N MET A 153 12.14 4.64 33.16
CA MET A 153 12.80 3.41 33.63
C MET A 153 12.86 2.32 32.53
N PHE A 154 11.97 2.40 31.55
CA PHE A 154 11.89 1.47 30.40
C PHE A 154 11.59 2.25 29.15
N THR A 155 12.01 1.76 27.99
CA THR A 155 11.67 2.36 26.69
C THR A 155 10.15 2.32 26.50
N PRO A 156 9.47 3.48 26.46
CA PRO A 156 8.02 3.49 26.31
C PRO A 156 7.63 3.08 24.88
N ILE A 157 6.59 2.29 24.75
CA ILE A 157 5.99 2.00 23.45
C ILE A 157 5.31 3.26 22.95
N ALA A 158 5.74 3.76 21.78
CA ALA A 158 5.20 4.98 21.18
C ALA A 158 3.70 4.84 20.88
N LYS A 159 2.88 5.74 21.41
CA LYS A 159 1.40 5.73 21.32
C LYS A 159 0.87 6.73 20.30
N SER A 160 1.66 7.73 19.97
CA SER A 160 1.30 8.82 19.05
C SER A 160 2.29 8.95 17.90
N MET A 161 1.87 9.66 16.83
CA MET A 161 2.76 9.95 15.70
C MET A 161 4.00 10.77 16.10
N THR A 162 3.88 11.61 17.13
CA THR A 162 4.98 12.42 17.65
C THR A 162 5.99 11.54 18.38
N GLU A 163 5.53 10.64 19.23
CA GLU A 163 6.38 9.68 19.93
C GLU A 163 7.08 8.71 18.95
N VAL A 164 6.37 8.22 17.93
CA VAL A 164 6.98 7.41 16.87
C VAL A 164 8.11 8.15 16.15
N ARG A 165 7.90 9.43 15.83
CA ARG A 165 8.96 10.24 15.19
C ARG A 165 10.15 10.49 16.12
N HIS A 166 9.90 10.67 17.40
CA HIS A 166 10.95 10.81 18.40
C HIS A 166 11.78 9.53 18.51
N GLU A 167 11.11 8.39 18.64
CA GLU A 167 11.70 7.06 18.67
C GLU A 167 12.51 6.77 17.38
N GLN A 168 11.97 7.11 16.23
CA GLN A 168 12.65 6.98 14.94
C GLN A 168 13.96 7.77 14.92
N LYS A 169 13.96 8.98 15.46
CA LYS A 169 15.14 9.84 15.50
C LYS A 169 16.22 9.31 16.46
N GLN A 170 15.80 8.78 17.62
CA GLN A 170 16.74 8.24 18.62
C GLN A 170 17.43 6.93 18.15
N THR A 171 16.78 6.17 17.26
CA THR A 171 17.24 4.84 16.84
C THR A 171 17.71 4.79 15.39
N GLU A 172 17.77 5.93 14.69
CA GLU A 172 18.06 5.96 13.25
C GLU A 172 19.42 5.36 12.90
N ASP A 173 20.49 5.66 13.67
CA ASP A 173 21.83 5.12 13.42
C ASP A 173 21.83 3.59 13.53
N LYS A 174 21.29 3.03 14.62
CA LYS A 174 21.24 1.58 14.82
C LYS A 174 20.37 0.86 13.79
N ARG A 175 19.26 1.47 13.38
CA ARG A 175 18.42 0.90 12.34
C ARG A 175 19.14 0.91 10.98
N CYS A 176 19.87 1.98 10.67
CA CYS A 176 20.65 2.06 9.44
C CYS A 176 21.83 1.07 9.45
N GLU A 177 22.55 0.94 10.56
CA GLU A 177 23.61 -0.08 10.72
C GLU A 177 23.06 -1.50 10.48
N LYS A 178 21.93 -1.83 11.11
CA LYS A 178 21.26 -3.12 10.92
C LYS A 178 20.82 -3.32 9.47
N ALA A 179 20.29 -2.28 8.83
CA ALA A 179 19.89 -2.34 7.43
C ALA A 179 21.07 -2.65 6.49
N ILE A 180 22.23 -2.04 6.74
CA ILE A 180 23.46 -2.28 5.95
C ILE A 180 23.96 -3.70 6.14
N GLU A 181 23.99 -4.19 7.39
CA GLU A 181 24.34 -5.59 7.71
C GLU A 181 23.47 -6.57 6.91
N LEU A 182 22.15 -6.37 6.90
CA LEU A 182 21.17 -7.24 6.23
C LEU A 182 21.29 -7.22 4.69
N ALA A 183 21.65 -6.08 4.11
CA ALA A 183 21.80 -5.90 2.67
C ALA A 183 23.22 -6.19 2.15
N LYS A 184 24.15 -6.54 3.05
CA LYS A 184 25.53 -6.83 2.67
C LYS A 184 25.58 -7.91 1.58
N ASP A 185 26.36 -7.66 0.54
CA ASP A 185 26.57 -8.55 -0.62
C ASP A 185 25.31 -8.88 -1.47
N LYS A 186 24.18 -8.22 -1.20
CA LYS A 186 22.92 -8.41 -1.94
C LYS A 186 22.63 -7.24 -2.88
N THR A 187 21.90 -7.52 -3.97
CA THR A 187 21.16 -6.47 -4.68
C THR A 187 19.93 -6.15 -3.85
N SER A 188 19.76 -4.88 -3.45
CA SER A 188 18.77 -4.53 -2.43
C SER A 188 18.21 -3.12 -2.58
N VAL A 189 17.02 -2.91 -2.02
CA VAL A 189 16.40 -1.60 -1.88
C VAL A 189 16.27 -1.25 -0.40
N TYR A 190 16.79 -0.10 -0.01
CA TYR A 190 16.56 0.49 1.30
C TYR A 190 15.37 1.45 1.22
N TRP A 191 14.29 1.12 1.92
CA TRP A 191 13.11 1.97 2.05
C TRP A 191 13.19 2.76 3.35
N CYS A 192 13.67 3.99 3.26
CA CYS A 192 13.78 4.89 4.42
C CYS A 192 12.59 5.85 4.51
N ASN A 193 12.42 6.49 5.67
CA ASN A 193 11.33 7.42 5.95
C ASN A 193 11.81 8.88 5.98
N THR A 194 12.99 9.12 6.53
CA THR A 194 13.55 10.46 6.75
C THR A 194 14.71 10.74 5.80
N ASN A 195 15.07 12.02 5.67
CA ASN A 195 16.26 12.41 4.91
C ASN A 195 17.53 12.01 5.66
N ASN A 196 17.48 12.01 6.98
CA ASN A 196 18.63 11.67 7.80
C ASN A 196 19.00 10.18 7.68
N GLU A 197 18.00 9.29 7.77
CA GLU A 197 18.18 7.85 7.47
C GLU A 197 18.80 7.63 6.08
N SER A 198 18.29 8.35 5.08
CA SER A 198 18.81 8.28 3.71
C SER A 198 20.29 8.70 3.64
N SER A 199 20.65 9.80 4.33
CA SER A 199 22.02 10.31 4.37
C SER A 199 22.98 9.36 5.11
N ILE A 200 22.55 8.77 6.24
CA ILE A 200 23.34 7.79 7.00
C ILE A 200 23.62 6.56 6.14
N LEU A 201 22.58 6.00 5.52
CA LEU A 201 22.72 4.85 4.60
C LEU A 201 23.67 5.15 3.46
N LYS A 202 23.56 6.34 2.83
CA LYS A 202 24.42 6.75 1.73
C LYS A 202 25.89 6.95 2.15
N HIS A 203 26.09 7.48 3.36
CA HIS A 203 27.44 7.68 3.89
C HIS A 203 28.14 6.34 4.19
N SER A 204 27.39 5.42 4.78
CA SER A 204 27.92 4.15 5.28
C SER A 204 27.96 3.03 4.24
N ASP A 205 27.05 3.03 3.25
CA ASP A 205 27.05 2.08 2.13
C ASP A 205 27.47 2.78 0.84
N LYS A 206 28.75 2.64 0.47
CA LYS A 206 29.34 3.30 -0.71
C LYS A 206 28.79 2.78 -2.04
N ASP A 207 28.31 1.54 -2.09
CA ASP A 207 27.72 0.93 -3.29
C ASP A 207 26.24 1.31 -3.49
N ALA A 208 25.63 2.00 -2.53
CA ALA A 208 24.24 2.43 -2.63
C ALA A 208 24.11 3.79 -3.30
N VAL A 209 23.14 3.94 -4.19
CA VAL A 209 22.78 5.20 -4.84
C VAL A 209 21.48 5.74 -4.25
N GLU A 210 21.49 7.00 -3.85
CA GLU A 210 20.35 7.66 -3.20
C GLU A 210 19.45 8.35 -4.23
N ILE A 211 18.13 8.21 -4.03
CA ILE A 211 17.09 8.93 -4.76
C ILE A 211 16.37 9.87 -3.78
N ILE A 212 16.49 11.18 -3.99
CA ILE A 212 15.87 12.21 -3.15
C ILE A 212 14.91 13.09 -3.92
N GLY A 213 13.98 13.71 -3.19
CA GLY A 213 12.91 14.54 -3.78
C GLY A 213 13.42 15.73 -4.58
N SER A 214 14.55 16.34 -4.18
CA SER A 214 15.15 17.53 -4.80
C SER A 214 15.89 17.26 -6.11
N GLN A 215 16.18 16.02 -6.46
CA GLN A 215 16.79 15.69 -7.75
C GLN A 215 15.81 15.95 -8.89
N SER A 216 16.36 16.27 -10.08
CA SER A 216 15.56 16.40 -11.31
C SER A 216 14.87 15.08 -11.67
N ILE A 217 13.81 15.15 -12.47
CA ILE A 217 13.08 13.97 -12.93
C ILE A 217 13.99 13.05 -13.73
N GLU A 218 14.78 13.64 -14.63
CA GLU A 218 15.71 12.93 -15.52
C GLU A 218 16.76 12.16 -14.70
N ARG A 219 17.30 12.77 -13.64
CA ARG A 219 18.27 12.09 -12.77
C ARG A 219 17.66 10.92 -12.01
N LYS A 220 16.43 11.05 -11.53
CA LYS A 220 15.70 9.95 -10.88
C LYS A 220 15.45 8.81 -11.86
N GLU A 221 15.01 9.12 -13.07
CA GLU A 221 14.78 8.12 -14.11
C GLU A 221 16.07 7.38 -14.49
N GLU A 222 17.19 8.10 -14.65
CA GLU A 222 18.51 7.51 -14.91
C GLU A 222 18.89 6.48 -13.83
N ILE A 223 18.81 6.85 -12.54
CA ILE A 223 19.15 5.96 -11.43
C ILE A 223 18.23 4.74 -11.40
N LEU A 224 16.92 4.95 -11.59
CA LEU A 224 15.93 3.88 -11.57
C LEU A 224 16.10 2.90 -12.73
N LEU A 225 16.45 3.42 -13.92
CA LEU A 225 16.74 2.60 -15.10
C LEU A 225 18.05 1.82 -14.91
N ALA A 226 19.12 2.45 -14.39
CA ALA A 226 20.37 1.80 -14.09
C ALA A 226 20.20 0.67 -13.05
N PHE A 227 19.39 0.90 -12.01
CA PHE A 227 19.03 -0.16 -11.06
C PHE A 227 18.25 -1.30 -11.73
N SER A 228 17.26 -0.97 -12.57
CA SER A 228 16.48 -1.98 -13.29
C SER A 228 17.30 -2.85 -14.23
N LYS A 229 18.40 -2.32 -14.76
CA LYS A 229 19.37 -3.04 -15.59
C LYS A 229 20.42 -3.81 -14.79
N GLY A 230 20.43 -3.66 -13.44
CA GLY A 230 21.44 -4.30 -12.57
C GLY A 230 22.80 -3.59 -12.56
N GLU A 231 22.92 -2.38 -13.12
CA GLU A 231 24.15 -1.57 -13.11
C GLU A 231 24.41 -0.97 -11.72
N ILE A 232 23.38 -0.76 -10.93
CA ILE A 232 23.42 -0.31 -9.53
C ILE A 232 23.04 -1.49 -8.64
N LYS A 233 23.86 -1.79 -7.65
CA LYS A 233 23.65 -2.92 -6.74
C LYS A 233 22.63 -2.62 -5.66
N ARG A 234 22.63 -1.41 -5.11
CA ARG A 234 21.70 -0.99 -4.06
C ARG A 234 21.20 0.43 -4.28
N ILE A 235 19.92 0.65 -4.00
CA ILE A 235 19.33 2.00 -3.99
C ILE A 235 18.72 2.33 -2.65
N ILE A 236 18.78 3.61 -2.31
CA ILE A 236 18.14 4.20 -1.13
C ILE A 236 17.03 5.10 -1.62
N THR A 237 15.79 4.85 -1.17
CA THR A 237 14.65 5.65 -1.59
C THR A 237 13.54 5.64 -0.53
N LYS A 238 12.53 6.49 -0.73
CA LYS A 238 11.32 6.51 0.11
C LYS A 238 10.15 5.88 -0.64
N ALA A 239 9.34 5.12 0.07
CA ALA A 239 8.17 4.46 -0.52
C ALA A 239 7.21 5.44 -1.24
N LYS A 240 7.12 6.69 -0.76
CA LYS A 240 6.34 7.76 -1.42
C LYS A 240 6.85 8.16 -2.81
N MET A 241 8.12 7.87 -3.12
CA MET A 241 8.76 8.27 -4.38
C MET A 241 8.67 7.18 -5.45
N THR A 242 7.97 6.08 -5.17
CA THR A 242 7.82 4.93 -6.07
C THR A 242 6.75 5.10 -7.14
N SER A 243 6.27 6.31 -7.39
CA SER A 243 5.26 6.63 -8.41
C SER A 243 5.69 6.31 -9.86
N PHE A 244 6.97 6.06 -10.08
CA PHE A 244 7.50 5.58 -11.36
C PHE A 244 7.25 4.07 -11.49
N GLY A 245 6.36 3.65 -12.36
CA GLY A 245 5.89 2.27 -12.57
C GLY A 245 6.94 1.21 -12.93
N LEU A 246 8.16 1.29 -12.40
CA LEU A 246 9.28 0.42 -12.73
C LEU A 246 9.16 -0.97 -12.09
N ASN A 247 9.70 -1.96 -12.77
CA ASN A 247 9.72 -3.36 -12.39
C ASN A 247 11.14 -3.76 -11.98
N TRP A 248 11.29 -4.37 -10.81
CA TRP A 248 12.59 -4.73 -10.26
C TRP A 248 12.70 -6.23 -9.96
N GLN A 249 12.26 -7.09 -10.89
CA GLN A 249 12.30 -8.54 -10.73
C GLN A 249 13.74 -9.11 -10.62
N HIS A 250 14.75 -8.35 -11.04
CA HIS A 250 16.16 -8.71 -10.85
C HIS A 250 16.59 -8.64 -9.37
N CYS A 251 15.84 -7.89 -8.56
CA CYS A 251 16.07 -7.72 -7.12
C CYS A 251 15.05 -8.55 -6.34
N ASN A 252 15.53 -9.34 -5.38
CA ASN A 252 14.70 -10.18 -4.53
C ASN A 252 14.92 -9.93 -3.03
N HIS A 253 15.60 -8.84 -2.70
CA HIS A 253 15.87 -8.46 -1.32
C HIS A 253 15.57 -6.98 -1.07
N SER A 254 15.04 -6.68 0.11
CA SER A 254 14.78 -5.30 0.50
C SER A 254 14.82 -5.14 2.01
N VAL A 255 15.31 -4.00 2.46
CA VAL A 255 15.21 -3.57 3.86
C VAL A 255 14.20 -2.43 3.95
N PHE A 256 13.23 -2.57 4.82
CA PHE A 256 12.12 -1.64 4.95
C PHE A 256 12.02 -1.10 6.40
N PHE A 257 12.01 0.22 6.52
CA PHE A 257 11.66 0.89 7.78
C PHE A 257 10.15 1.15 7.81
N PRO A 258 9.38 0.37 8.60
CA PRO A 258 7.93 0.42 8.56
C PRO A 258 7.34 1.76 8.91
N THR A 259 6.21 2.07 8.24
CA THR A 259 5.35 3.21 8.53
C THR A 259 3.92 2.74 8.78
N TRP A 260 3.03 3.64 9.19
CA TRP A 260 1.61 3.37 9.34
C TRP A 260 0.87 3.10 8.01
N SER A 261 1.53 3.31 6.85
CA SER A 261 0.91 3.22 5.54
C SER A 261 1.05 1.83 4.93
N TYR A 262 -0.03 1.05 4.99
CA TYR A 262 -0.11 -0.24 4.29
C TYR A 262 0.05 -0.09 2.77
N GLU A 263 -0.54 0.94 2.16
CA GLU A 263 -0.42 1.20 0.73
C GLU A 263 1.04 1.37 0.29
N GLN A 264 1.81 2.19 1.02
CA GLN A 264 3.23 2.39 0.70
C GLN A 264 4.04 1.10 0.84
N TYR A 265 3.78 0.33 1.89
CA TYR A 265 4.40 -0.96 2.13
C TYR A 265 4.05 -1.95 1.01
N TYR A 266 2.78 -2.08 0.67
CA TYR A 266 2.31 -2.96 -0.39
C TYR A 266 2.91 -2.59 -1.74
N GLN A 267 2.84 -1.34 -2.15
CA GLN A 267 3.40 -0.86 -3.41
C GLN A 267 4.91 -1.05 -3.49
N ALA A 268 5.65 -0.81 -2.39
CA ALA A 268 7.08 -1.04 -2.34
C ALA A 268 7.44 -2.51 -2.61
N ILE A 269 6.77 -3.45 -1.95
CA ILE A 269 7.00 -4.89 -2.13
C ILE A 269 6.65 -5.33 -3.54
N ARG A 270 5.55 -4.83 -4.10
CA ARG A 270 5.07 -5.21 -5.43
C ARG A 270 5.96 -4.68 -6.57
N ARG A 271 7.04 -3.97 -6.30
CA ARG A 271 8.07 -3.65 -7.30
C ARG A 271 8.92 -4.85 -7.68
N PHE A 272 9.16 -5.76 -6.76
CA PHE A 272 9.96 -6.97 -6.98
C PHE A 272 9.19 -8.28 -6.76
N TRP A 273 8.20 -8.33 -5.87
CA TRP A 273 7.34 -9.50 -5.68
C TRP A 273 6.13 -9.41 -6.62
N ARG A 274 6.38 -9.73 -7.87
CA ARG A 274 5.41 -9.62 -8.96
C ARG A 274 5.65 -10.66 -10.05
N PHE A 275 4.74 -10.75 -11.00
CA PHE A 275 4.89 -11.62 -12.17
C PHE A 275 6.25 -11.43 -12.85
N GLY A 276 6.93 -12.56 -13.13
CA GLY A 276 8.28 -12.58 -13.69
C GLY A 276 9.41 -12.61 -12.65
N GLN A 277 9.10 -12.57 -11.33
CA GLN A 277 10.08 -12.87 -10.29
C GLN A 277 10.26 -14.38 -10.16
N ASN A 278 11.50 -14.87 -10.25
CA ASN A 278 11.82 -16.28 -10.20
C ASN A 278 12.39 -16.74 -8.86
N ASN A 279 12.81 -15.81 -8.01
CA ASN A 279 13.43 -16.10 -6.72
C ASN A 279 12.51 -15.74 -5.56
N ASP A 280 12.63 -16.44 -4.44
CA ASP A 280 11.98 -16.06 -3.20
C ASP A 280 12.38 -14.63 -2.82
N VAL A 281 11.41 -13.84 -2.43
CA VAL A 281 11.61 -12.42 -2.09
C VAL A 281 11.69 -12.28 -0.59
N THR A 282 12.76 -11.68 -0.11
CA THR A 282 13.00 -11.42 1.31
C THR A 282 12.84 -9.93 1.62
N ILE A 283 11.99 -9.62 2.58
CA ILE A 283 11.78 -8.28 3.13
C ILE A 283 12.21 -8.29 4.59
N ASP A 284 13.25 -7.57 4.91
CA ASP A 284 13.72 -7.37 6.26
C ASP A 284 13.12 -6.08 6.84
N LEU A 285 12.20 -6.22 7.79
CA LEU A 285 11.56 -5.11 8.49
C LEU A 285 12.41 -4.72 9.70
N VAL A 286 13.00 -3.53 9.66
CA VAL A 286 13.85 -3.04 10.77
C VAL A 286 13.09 -1.99 11.56
N VAL A 287 12.88 -2.26 12.83
CA VAL A 287 12.16 -1.40 13.79
C VAL A 287 12.96 -1.26 15.08
N SER A 288 12.61 -0.26 15.89
CA SER A 288 13.01 -0.26 17.30
C SER A 288 11.96 -0.92 18.18
N ASP A 289 12.33 -1.26 19.39
CA ASP A 289 11.43 -1.81 20.42
C ASP A 289 10.23 -0.89 20.70
N GLY A 290 10.42 0.43 20.71
CA GLY A 290 9.34 1.42 20.85
C GLY A 290 8.37 1.49 19.66
N GLN A 291 8.71 0.94 18.49
CA GLN A 291 7.89 0.97 17.27
C GLN A 291 6.98 -0.26 17.07
N THR A 292 6.83 -1.13 18.05
CA THR A 292 6.03 -2.37 17.93
C THR A 292 4.61 -2.11 17.43
N ARG A 293 3.96 -1.03 17.87
CA ARG A 293 2.60 -0.65 17.41
C ARG A 293 2.51 -0.31 15.92
N VAL A 294 3.58 0.18 15.32
CA VAL A 294 3.62 0.45 13.87
C VAL A 294 3.51 -0.85 13.10
N LEU A 295 4.22 -1.89 13.56
CA LEU A 295 4.14 -3.23 12.95
C LEU A 295 2.77 -3.88 13.17
N GLU A 296 2.22 -3.79 14.38
CA GLU A 296 0.88 -4.32 14.68
C GLU A 296 -0.18 -3.67 13.80
N ALA A 297 -0.14 -2.34 13.65
CA ALA A 297 -1.06 -1.63 12.77
C ALA A 297 -0.90 -2.05 11.29
N LEU A 298 0.33 -2.26 10.83
CA LEU A 298 0.60 -2.74 9.47
C LEU A 298 0.05 -4.15 9.26
N GLN A 299 0.23 -5.05 10.24
CA GLN A 299 -0.29 -6.42 10.21
C GLN A 299 -1.83 -6.43 10.21
N GLN A 300 -2.48 -5.63 11.05
CA GLN A 300 -3.95 -5.49 11.06
C GLN A 300 -4.49 -5.01 9.71
N LYS A 301 -3.86 -4.01 9.10
CA LYS A 301 -4.26 -3.54 7.77
C LYS A 301 -4.04 -4.57 6.68
N THR A 302 -2.97 -5.35 6.78
CA THR A 302 -2.72 -6.48 5.88
C THR A 302 -3.82 -7.53 6.01
N GLN A 303 -4.21 -7.86 7.24
CA GLN A 303 -5.28 -8.82 7.49
C GLN A 303 -6.63 -8.35 6.95
N LYS A 304 -6.99 -7.07 7.16
CA LYS A 304 -8.20 -6.48 6.57
C LYS A 304 -8.20 -6.52 5.03
N ALA A 305 -7.05 -6.30 4.40
CA ALA A 305 -6.93 -6.40 2.95
C ALA A 305 -7.15 -7.84 2.44
N ILE A 306 -6.70 -8.85 3.20
CA ILE A 306 -6.93 -10.27 2.92
C ILE A 306 -8.42 -10.58 3.07
N GLU A 307 -9.04 -10.19 4.19
CA GLU A 307 -10.48 -10.39 4.44
C GLU A 307 -11.36 -9.75 3.35
N LEU A 308 -11.03 -8.54 2.92
CA LEU A 308 -11.73 -7.89 1.82
C LEU A 308 -11.67 -8.74 0.55
N HIS A 309 -10.46 -9.21 0.21
CA HIS A 309 -10.26 -10.05 -0.96
C HIS A 309 -11.09 -11.35 -0.87
N GLU A 310 -11.00 -12.07 0.23
CA GLU A 310 -11.71 -13.33 0.42
C GLU A 310 -13.23 -13.14 0.35
N ASN A 311 -13.77 -12.14 1.03
CA ASN A 311 -15.20 -11.85 1.02
C ASN A 311 -15.72 -11.45 -0.36
N LEU A 312 -14.95 -10.68 -1.13
CA LEU A 312 -15.35 -10.29 -2.47
C LEU A 312 -15.18 -11.44 -3.48
N THR A 313 -14.06 -12.15 -3.45
CA THR A 313 -13.79 -13.25 -4.39
C THR A 313 -14.77 -14.41 -4.23
N ASN A 314 -15.08 -14.80 -2.99
CA ASN A 314 -16.02 -15.90 -2.73
C ASN A 314 -17.44 -15.63 -3.25
N ASN A 315 -17.84 -14.38 -3.38
CA ASN A 315 -19.15 -13.99 -3.90
C ASN A 315 -19.18 -13.76 -5.42
N VAL A 316 -18.06 -13.34 -6.02
CA VAL A 316 -17.95 -13.06 -7.47
C VAL A 316 -17.88 -14.34 -8.30
N ASN A 317 -17.18 -15.36 -7.80
CA ASN A 317 -16.85 -16.56 -8.57
C ASN A 317 -18.06 -17.32 -9.14
N ARG A 318 -19.26 -17.21 -8.55
CA ARG A 318 -20.43 -17.96 -9.03
C ARG A 318 -21.08 -17.39 -10.31
N GLN A 319 -21.00 -16.08 -10.53
CA GLN A 319 -21.63 -15.46 -11.71
C GLN A 319 -20.68 -15.31 -12.89
N PHE A 320 -19.39 -15.10 -12.65
CA PHE A 320 -18.39 -14.90 -13.72
C PHE A 320 -17.89 -16.20 -14.33
N ILE A 321 -17.72 -17.28 -13.57
CA ILE A 321 -17.29 -18.60 -14.09
C ILE A 321 -18.24 -19.12 -15.18
N HIS A 322 -19.54 -18.82 -15.11
CA HIS A 322 -20.50 -19.21 -16.14
C HIS A 322 -20.37 -18.42 -17.44
N LYS A 323 -19.89 -17.17 -17.40
CA LYS A 323 -19.74 -16.32 -18.61
C LYS A 323 -18.41 -16.53 -19.34
N THR A 324 -17.34 -16.91 -18.63
CA THR A 324 -16.03 -17.12 -19.24
C THR A 324 -15.90 -18.39 -20.06
N LYS A 325 -16.82 -19.36 -19.90
CA LYS A 325 -16.86 -20.57 -20.76
C LYS A 325 -17.21 -20.28 -22.23
N GLU A 326 -17.76 -19.11 -22.54
CA GLU A 326 -18.16 -18.67 -23.89
C GLU A 326 -17.14 -17.70 -24.53
N PHE A 327 -15.98 -17.48 -23.91
CA PHE A 327 -14.98 -16.56 -24.46
C PHE A 327 -14.31 -17.19 -25.69
N ASN A 328 -14.70 -16.75 -26.88
CA ASN A 328 -14.08 -17.14 -28.13
C ASN A 328 -12.65 -16.63 -28.19
N LYS A 329 -11.69 -17.54 -28.42
CA LYS A 329 -10.24 -17.23 -28.49
C LYS A 329 -9.83 -16.49 -29.79
N GLU A 330 -10.71 -15.84 -30.48
CA GLU A 330 -10.29 -15.01 -31.62
C GLU A 330 -9.55 -13.77 -31.10
N ILE A 331 -8.24 -13.79 -31.26
CA ILE A 331 -7.40 -12.64 -31.03
C ILE A 331 -7.71 -11.64 -32.15
N ILE A 332 -8.59 -10.69 -31.86
CA ILE A 332 -8.80 -9.54 -32.74
C ILE A 332 -7.53 -8.70 -32.66
N LYS A 333 -6.68 -8.80 -33.67
CA LYS A 333 -5.54 -7.87 -33.79
C LYS A 333 -6.08 -6.48 -34.07
N PRO A 334 -5.68 -5.46 -33.31
CA PRO A 334 -6.06 -4.08 -33.62
C PRO A 334 -5.60 -3.72 -35.03
N SER A 335 -6.41 -2.98 -35.76
CA SER A 335 -6.15 -2.60 -37.17
C SER A 335 -4.97 -1.64 -37.36
N PHE A 336 -4.31 -1.24 -36.25
CA PHE A 336 -3.16 -0.31 -36.25
C PHE A 336 -1.82 -1.00 -35.94
N ILE A 337 -1.77 -2.33 -35.93
CA ILE A 337 -0.53 -3.13 -35.84
C ILE A 337 -0.27 -3.78 -37.19
#